data_ac13efa7f6116bfec31de77918d048d8
#
_entry.id   ac13efa7f6116bfec31de77918d048d8
#
_cell.length_a   1.000
_cell.length_b   1.000
_cell.length_c   1.000
_cell.angle_alpha   90.00
_cell.angle_beta   90.00
_cell.angle_gamma   90.00
#
_symmetry.space_group_name_H-M   'P 1'
#
loop_
_entity.id
_entity.type
_entity.pdbx_description
1 polymer ?
#
loop_
_entity_poly.entity_id
_entity_poly.type
_entity_poly.pdbx_seq_one_letter_code
_entity_poly.pdbx_strand_id
1 'polypeptide(L)'
;MKMKEKLPLIIAAFGSFTLAACGGGGGDSSPGAQTGAPATGASAPAPSSAPVVAGESLPSLTSPQAGSTAATGNGFEGIWTNASSSRTTAMVDPANNISYLSGLFTVVTSTFFGIAAPAAPNWALTSGFETTGGLRYTATSGSGTFSAKQTLTGSYVANGQTVNLALNYDPANALAVTQSSVAGTWAETGTTLTVDDAGGFTGNLSGCGVTGTLALTTPGSNKNLYTMTVSGTTSTCLLASGATYSGNAAITFLPVAGSTTLYQRSIIYLIKAADNSVIAYGQVTKH
;
A
#
# COMPACT_ATOMS: atom_id res chain seq x y z
N MET A 1 11.55 36.08 12.67
CA MET A 1 10.22 35.88 12.05
C MET A 1 9.96 34.36 12.04
N LYS A 2 9.14 33.86 12.97
CA LYS A 2 8.84 32.41 13.06
C LYS A 2 7.82 32.05 11.99
N MET A 3 8.24 31.40 10.89
CA MET A 3 7.34 30.74 9.96
C MET A 3 6.61 29.65 10.72
N LYS A 4 5.30 29.83 10.91
CA LYS A 4 4.41 28.74 11.33
C LYS A 4 4.24 27.83 10.11
N GLU A 5 5.01 26.75 10.04
CA GLU A 5 4.76 25.69 9.08
C GLU A 5 3.38 25.08 9.37
N LYS A 6 2.53 25.07 8.35
CA LYS A 6 1.22 24.43 8.45
C LYS A 6 1.42 22.94 8.66
N LEU A 7 0.77 22.38 9.66
CA LEU A 7 0.79 20.95 9.96
C LEU A 7 0.31 20.16 8.73
N PRO A 8 1.10 19.21 8.21
CA PRO A 8 0.60 18.30 7.19
C PRO A 8 -0.46 17.40 7.81
N LEU A 9 -1.58 17.29 7.14
CA LEU A 9 -2.66 16.42 7.55
C LEU A 9 -2.39 15.03 7.02
N ILE A 10 -2.23 14.06 7.91
CA ILE A 10 -1.94 12.66 7.57
C ILE A 10 -3.25 11.88 7.57
N ILE A 11 -3.59 11.28 6.43
CA ILE A 11 -4.73 10.38 6.28
C ILE A 11 -4.19 8.96 6.22
N ALA A 12 -4.47 8.17 7.24
CA ALA A 12 -4.13 6.75 7.30
C ALA A 12 -5.39 5.91 7.08
N ALA A 13 -5.38 5.04 6.11
CA ALA A 13 -6.38 4.01 5.89
C ALA A 13 -5.78 2.64 6.24
N PHE A 14 -5.75 2.31 7.53
CA PHE A 14 -5.44 0.95 7.98
C PHE A 14 -6.61 0.44 8.82
N GLY A 15 -7.26 -0.60 8.31
CA GLY A 15 -8.32 -1.29 9.03
C GLY A 15 -7.76 -2.14 10.16
N SER A 16 -8.39 -2.06 11.30
CA SER A 16 -8.15 -2.97 12.42
C SER A 16 -8.84 -4.30 12.15
N PHE A 17 -8.06 -5.39 12.02
CA PHE A 17 -8.62 -6.74 11.97
C PHE A 17 -9.23 -7.09 13.34
N THR A 18 -10.55 -7.07 13.44
CA THR A 18 -11.27 -7.66 14.57
C THR A 18 -11.35 -9.17 14.37
N LEU A 19 -10.62 -9.92 15.17
CA LEU A 19 -10.80 -11.36 15.32
C LEU A 19 -12.16 -11.63 15.97
N ALA A 20 -13.15 -12.07 15.17
CA ALA A 20 -14.39 -12.61 15.69
C ALA A 20 -14.09 -13.99 16.29
N ALA A 21 -13.97 -14.06 17.61
CA ALA A 21 -13.92 -15.31 18.36
C ALA A 21 -15.31 -15.95 18.35
N CYS A 22 -15.46 -17.09 17.68
CA CYS A 22 -16.65 -17.91 17.70
C CYS A 22 -16.68 -18.68 19.04
N GLY A 23 -17.45 -18.19 20.00
CA GLY A 23 -17.72 -18.88 21.28
C GLY A 23 -18.90 -19.82 21.12
N GLY A 24 -18.63 -21.15 21.12
CA GLY A 24 -19.64 -22.17 21.25
C GLY A 24 -20.14 -22.26 22.70
N GLY A 25 -21.46 -22.30 22.89
CA GLY A 25 -22.11 -22.60 24.15
C GLY A 25 -23.26 -23.54 23.91
N GLY A 26 -23.08 -24.81 24.30
CA GLY A 26 -24.12 -25.82 24.30
C GLY A 26 -25.06 -25.64 25.51
N GLY A 27 -26.30 -26.09 25.37
CA GLY A 27 -27.30 -26.18 26.45
C GLY A 27 -28.47 -27.06 26.02
N ASP A 28 -28.47 -28.28 26.55
CA ASP A 28 -29.57 -29.26 26.50
C ASP A 28 -30.86 -28.75 27.13
N SER A 29 -32.01 -29.13 26.58
CA SER A 29 -33.18 -29.67 27.30
C SER A 29 -34.36 -29.94 26.35
N SER A 30 -34.78 -31.18 26.29
CA SER A 30 -36.06 -31.71 25.75
C SER A 30 -37.16 -31.73 26.85
N PRO A 31 -38.39 -32.25 26.61
CA PRO A 31 -39.26 -32.24 25.42
C PRO A 31 -40.70 -31.75 25.71
N GLY A 32 -41.42 -31.38 24.68
CA GLY A 32 -42.86 -31.14 24.76
C GLY A 32 -43.49 -31.31 23.36
N ALA A 33 -44.27 -32.41 23.23
CA ALA A 33 -45.03 -32.73 22.07
C ALA A 33 -46.22 -31.81 21.86
N GLN A 34 -46.38 -31.24 20.64
CA GLN A 34 -47.68 -30.80 20.14
C GLN A 34 -47.78 -30.99 18.63
N THR A 35 -48.78 -31.76 18.29
CA THR A 35 -49.25 -32.04 16.89
C THR A 35 -49.86 -30.76 16.28
N GLY A 36 -49.34 -30.37 15.12
CA GLY A 36 -49.89 -29.29 14.28
C GLY A 36 -49.45 -29.45 12.80
N ALA A 37 -50.41 -29.36 11.88
CA ALA A 37 -50.34 -29.66 10.46
C ALA A 37 -49.22 -28.99 9.68
N PRO A 38 -48.85 -29.46 8.49
CA PRO A 38 -47.69 -29.00 7.73
C PRO A 38 -47.93 -27.66 7.06
N ALA A 39 -47.21 -26.65 7.54
CA ALA A 39 -47.03 -25.41 6.80
C ALA A 39 -45.92 -25.64 5.75
N THR A 40 -46.23 -25.37 4.50
CA THR A 40 -45.28 -25.32 3.38
C THR A 40 -44.20 -24.28 3.70
N GLY A 41 -43.09 -24.76 4.26
CA GLY A 41 -41.94 -23.91 4.56
C GLY A 41 -41.26 -23.46 3.29
N ALA A 42 -41.30 -22.16 3.01
CA ALA A 42 -40.39 -21.53 2.08
C ALA A 42 -38.98 -21.75 2.60
N SER A 43 -38.18 -22.50 1.84
CA SER A 43 -36.73 -22.66 2.15
C SER A 43 -36.08 -21.26 2.21
N ALA A 44 -35.55 -20.91 3.37
CA ALA A 44 -34.69 -19.75 3.48
C ALA A 44 -33.52 -19.87 2.48
N PRO A 45 -33.19 -18.82 1.75
CA PRO A 45 -32.04 -18.86 0.86
C PRO A 45 -30.79 -19.23 1.69
N ALA A 46 -30.03 -20.21 1.21
CA ALA A 46 -28.76 -20.57 1.82
C ALA A 46 -27.89 -19.31 1.94
N PRO A 47 -27.16 -19.11 3.07
CA PRO A 47 -26.26 -17.99 3.19
C PRO A 47 -25.28 -18.05 2.02
N SER A 48 -25.25 -16.97 1.22
CA SER A 48 -24.26 -16.78 0.16
C SER A 48 -22.89 -16.84 0.83
N SER A 49 -22.13 -17.90 0.57
CA SER A 49 -20.73 -17.95 0.98
C SER A 49 -20.00 -16.80 0.31
N ALA A 50 -19.39 -15.93 1.10
CA ALA A 50 -18.51 -14.88 0.59
C ALA A 50 -17.47 -15.53 -0.35
N PRO A 51 -17.13 -14.92 -1.50
CA PRO A 51 -16.14 -15.47 -2.39
C PRO A 51 -14.83 -15.70 -1.64
N VAL A 52 -14.37 -16.95 -1.64
CA VAL A 52 -13.06 -17.29 -1.07
C VAL A 52 -12.02 -16.65 -1.98
N VAL A 53 -11.30 -15.64 -1.49
CA VAL A 53 -10.17 -15.06 -2.21
C VAL A 53 -9.11 -16.14 -2.32
N ALA A 54 -8.92 -16.70 -3.51
CA ALA A 54 -7.87 -17.66 -3.77
C ALA A 54 -6.52 -16.98 -3.61
N GLY A 55 -5.70 -17.46 -2.63
CA GLY A 55 -4.33 -16.99 -2.47
C GLY A 55 -3.43 -17.49 -3.60
N GLU A 56 -2.35 -16.77 -3.85
CA GLU A 56 -1.28 -17.14 -4.78
C GLU A 56 0.07 -17.21 -4.08
N SER A 57 1.04 -17.92 -4.66
CA SER A 57 2.41 -17.94 -4.17
C SER A 57 3.14 -16.63 -4.52
N LEU A 58 4.11 -16.23 -3.68
CA LEU A 58 4.97 -15.08 -4.01
C LEU A 58 5.73 -15.31 -5.33
N PRO A 59 5.89 -14.27 -6.15
CA PRO A 59 6.80 -14.31 -7.29
C PRO A 59 8.24 -14.58 -6.84
N SER A 60 9.02 -15.28 -7.66
CA SER A 60 10.39 -15.67 -7.33
C SER A 60 11.42 -14.68 -7.90
N LEU A 61 12.23 -14.09 -7.02
CA LEU A 61 13.35 -13.24 -7.44
C LEU A 61 14.46 -14.00 -8.18
N THR A 62 14.56 -15.32 -7.95
CA THR A 62 15.54 -16.18 -8.66
C THR A 62 15.06 -16.60 -10.05
N SER A 63 13.74 -16.45 -10.32
CA SER A 63 13.13 -16.73 -11.63
C SER A 63 12.07 -15.65 -11.91
N PRO A 64 12.48 -14.39 -12.12
CA PRO A 64 11.53 -13.30 -12.30
C PRO A 64 10.79 -13.42 -13.63
N GLN A 65 9.53 -12.98 -13.64
CA GLN A 65 8.75 -12.94 -14.87
C GLN A 65 9.37 -11.97 -15.88
N ALA A 66 9.31 -12.33 -17.16
CA ALA A 66 9.91 -11.52 -18.23
C ALA A 66 9.31 -10.10 -18.25
N GLY A 67 10.19 -9.10 -18.35
CA GLY A 67 9.79 -7.69 -18.36
C GLY A 67 9.54 -7.09 -16.97
N SER A 68 9.48 -7.89 -15.90
CA SER A 68 9.29 -7.39 -14.52
C SER A 68 10.44 -6.47 -14.08
N THR A 69 10.24 -5.73 -13.00
CA THR A 69 11.27 -4.84 -12.43
C THR A 69 12.53 -5.62 -12.05
N ALA A 70 12.38 -6.83 -11.50
CA ALA A 70 13.50 -7.69 -11.17
C ALA A 70 14.25 -8.20 -12.42
N ALA A 71 13.57 -8.39 -13.56
CA ALA A 71 14.21 -8.81 -14.80
C ALA A 71 14.93 -7.65 -15.51
N THR A 72 14.31 -6.48 -15.60
CA THR A 72 14.73 -5.39 -16.50
C THR A 72 15.12 -4.08 -15.80
N GLY A 73 14.91 -3.96 -14.48
CA GLY A 73 15.21 -2.76 -13.71
C GLY A 73 16.72 -2.49 -13.57
N ASN A 74 17.06 -1.23 -13.27
CA ASN A 74 18.44 -0.76 -13.09
C ASN A 74 19.11 -1.26 -11.80
N GLY A 75 18.37 -1.99 -10.96
CA GLY A 75 18.86 -2.57 -9.70
C GLY A 75 18.67 -1.69 -8.47
N PHE A 76 18.38 -0.40 -8.65
CA PHE A 76 18.01 0.53 -7.58
C PHE A 76 16.50 0.80 -7.57
N GLU A 77 15.87 0.89 -8.74
CA GLU A 77 14.42 1.01 -8.86
C GLU A 77 13.68 -0.23 -8.36
N GLY A 78 12.48 -0.04 -7.84
CA GLY A 78 11.59 -1.11 -7.41
C GLY A 78 11.04 -0.93 -6.01
N ILE A 79 10.52 -2.02 -5.48
CA ILE A 79 9.92 -2.12 -4.14
C ILE A 79 10.95 -2.72 -3.21
N TRP A 80 11.12 -2.09 -2.06
CA TRP A 80 12.09 -2.48 -1.03
C TRP A 80 11.37 -2.61 0.30
N THR A 81 11.60 -3.68 1.04
CA THR A 81 10.89 -3.94 2.30
C THR A 81 11.82 -4.33 3.43
N ASN A 82 11.43 -3.94 4.64
CA ASN A 82 11.97 -4.49 5.87
C ASN A 82 10.83 -5.16 6.63
N ALA A 83 10.95 -6.47 6.85
CA ALA A 83 9.95 -7.30 7.53
C ALA A 83 10.15 -7.35 9.05
N SER A 84 11.04 -6.54 9.64
CA SER A 84 11.19 -6.44 11.10
C SER A 84 9.93 -5.87 11.76
N SER A 85 9.93 -5.75 13.09
CA SER A 85 8.83 -5.15 13.86
C SER A 85 8.44 -3.74 13.38
N SER A 86 9.39 -3.00 12.79
CA SER A 86 9.14 -1.75 12.05
C SER A 86 9.01 -2.09 10.57
N ARG A 87 7.82 -2.40 10.10
CA ARG A 87 7.58 -2.68 8.68
C ARG A 87 7.79 -1.41 7.86
N THR A 88 8.81 -1.42 7.03
CA THR A 88 9.06 -0.34 6.06
C THR A 88 8.87 -0.88 4.66
N THR A 89 8.09 -0.19 3.85
CA THR A 89 7.98 -0.44 2.40
C THR A 89 8.34 0.82 1.66
N ALA A 90 9.38 0.75 0.86
CA ALA A 90 9.84 1.83 0.01
C ALA A 90 9.57 1.52 -1.46
N MET A 91 9.23 2.52 -2.22
CA MET A 91 9.09 2.49 -3.68
C MET A 91 10.10 3.47 -4.27
N VAL A 92 10.93 2.99 -5.17
CA VAL A 92 11.91 3.79 -5.91
C VAL A 92 11.54 3.75 -7.38
N ASP A 93 11.21 4.89 -7.95
CA ASP A 93 10.83 5.00 -9.35
C ASP A 93 12.06 5.12 -10.30
N PRO A 94 11.88 5.01 -11.63
CA PRO A 94 12.98 5.12 -12.59
C PRO A 94 13.71 6.46 -12.59
N ALA A 95 13.09 7.52 -12.04
CA ALA A 95 13.71 8.84 -11.85
C ALA A 95 14.44 8.95 -10.49
N ASN A 96 14.53 7.83 -9.75
CA ASN A 96 15.13 7.73 -8.43
C ASN A 96 14.41 8.54 -7.34
N ASN A 97 13.12 8.85 -7.54
CA ASN A 97 12.30 9.34 -6.44
C ASN A 97 12.05 8.18 -5.48
N ILE A 98 12.30 8.42 -4.22
CA ILE A 98 12.05 7.47 -3.13
C ILE A 98 10.82 7.93 -2.37
N SER A 99 9.88 7.03 -2.18
CA SER A 99 8.79 7.21 -1.23
C SER A 99 8.69 5.98 -0.36
N TYR A 100 8.59 6.15 0.97
CA TYR A 100 8.37 5.01 1.83
C TYR A 100 7.38 5.27 2.96
N LEU A 101 6.80 4.17 3.43
CA LEU A 101 5.98 4.06 4.62
C LEU A 101 6.74 3.25 5.64
N SER A 102 6.83 3.72 6.87
CA SER A 102 7.36 2.96 7.99
C SER A 102 6.35 2.93 9.14
N GLY A 103 6.20 1.79 9.78
CA GLY A 103 5.22 1.63 10.84
C GLY A 103 5.53 0.50 11.80
N LEU A 104 4.85 0.53 12.93
CA LEU A 104 4.83 -0.55 13.93
C LEU A 104 3.52 -1.30 13.79
N PHE A 105 3.57 -2.61 13.56
CA PHE A 105 2.39 -3.45 13.34
C PHE A 105 1.53 -2.94 12.16
N THR A 106 0.33 -2.45 12.46
CA THR A 106 -0.63 -1.93 11.47
C THR A 106 -0.66 -0.39 11.41
N VAL A 107 0.16 0.30 12.21
CA VAL A 107 0.14 1.76 12.30
C VAL A 107 1.35 2.33 11.59
N VAL A 108 1.13 3.19 10.59
CA VAL A 108 2.21 3.96 9.97
C VAL A 108 2.63 5.06 10.93
N THR A 109 3.91 5.08 11.27
CA THR A 109 4.52 6.04 12.20
C THR A 109 5.27 7.15 11.46
N SER A 110 5.78 6.86 10.26
CA SER A 110 6.43 7.87 9.42
C SER A 110 6.23 7.60 7.93
N THR A 111 6.32 8.66 7.15
CA THR A 111 6.38 8.63 5.69
C THR A 111 7.56 9.46 5.21
N PHE A 112 8.13 9.09 4.07
CA PHE A 112 9.26 9.80 3.48
C PHE A 112 9.06 10.00 1.99
N PHE A 113 9.49 11.16 1.51
CA PHE A 113 9.64 11.47 0.09
C PHE A 113 11.02 12.07 -0.14
N GLY A 114 11.72 11.58 -1.13
CA GLY A 114 13.06 12.10 -1.46
C GLY A 114 13.48 11.76 -2.87
N ILE A 115 14.63 12.29 -3.25
CA ILE A 115 15.30 12.00 -4.52
C ILE A 115 16.71 11.50 -4.18
N ALA A 116 17.08 10.36 -4.75
CA ALA A 116 18.42 9.81 -4.60
C ALA A 116 19.24 9.99 -5.88
N ALA A 117 20.56 10.01 -5.71
CA ALA A 117 21.54 9.89 -6.77
C ALA A 117 22.29 8.55 -6.59
N PRO A 118 21.85 7.45 -7.23
CA PRO A 118 22.53 6.19 -7.16
C PRO A 118 23.79 6.21 -8.03
N ALA A 119 24.91 5.73 -7.46
CA ALA A 119 26.19 5.50 -8.12
C ALA A 119 26.78 4.20 -7.57
N ALA A 120 26.39 3.07 -8.16
CA ALA A 120 26.66 1.73 -7.62
C ALA A 120 28.12 1.55 -7.18
N PRO A 121 28.38 1.00 -5.99
CA PRO A 121 27.41 0.44 -5.03
C PRO A 121 26.80 1.47 -4.09
N ASN A 122 27.07 2.77 -4.26
CA ASN A 122 26.65 3.83 -3.35
C ASN A 122 25.37 4.53 -3.84
N TRP A 123 24.69 5.20 -2.91
CA TRP A 123 23.66 6.19 -3.20
C TRP A 123 23.78 7.38 -2.25
N ALA A 124 23.33 8.53 -2.69
CA ALA A 124 23.24 9.73 -1.87
C ALA A 124 21.86 10.36 -2.02
N LEU A 125 21.33 10.94 -0.93
CA LEU A 125 20.10 11.70 -0.95
C LEU A 125 20.40 13.11 -1.48
N THR A 126 19.67 13.54 -2.52
CA THR A 126 19.78 14.89 -3.05
C THR A 126 18.83 15.86 -2.36
N SER A 127 17.62 15.38 -2.04
CA SER A 127 16.62 16.13 -1.30
C SER A 127 15.60 15.17 -0.70
N GLY A 128 14.89 15.61 0.34
CA GLY A 128 13.81 14.82 0.90
C GLY A 128 13.20 15.44 2.15
N PHE A 129 12.12 14.86 2.57
CA PHE A 129 11.50 15.16 3.86
C PHE A 129 10.83 13.92 4.43
N GLU A 130 10.80 13.86 5.74
CA GLU A 130 10.06 12.88 6.53
C GLU A 130 8.85 13.54 7.17
N THR A 131 7.77 12.79 7.31
CA THR A 131 6.64 13.17 8.16
C THR A 131 6.49 12.14 9.27
N THR A 132 6.58 12.59 10.50
CA THR A 132 6.40 11.76 11.69
C THR A 132 5.64 12.54 12.77
N GLY A 133 4.74 11.87 13.49
CA GLY A 133 3.90 12.52 14.51
C GLY A 133 3.06 13.70 13.98
N GLY A 134 2.70 13.69 12.69
CA GLY A 134 1.96 14.78 12.04
C GLY A 134 2.84 15.98 11.64
N LEU A 135 4.14 15.97 11.89
CA LEU A 135 5.06 17.07 11.58
C LEU A 135 5.99 16.67 10.41
N ARG A 136 6.33 17.65 9.59
CA ARG A 136 7.24 17.50 8.46
C ARG A 136 8.64 18.03 8.80
N TYR A 137 9.66 17.22 8.50
CA TYR A 137 11.05 17.52 8.73
C TYR A 137 11.85 17.34 7.45
N THR A 138 12.57 18.36 7.03
CA THR A 138 13.48 18.27 5.88
C THR A 138 14.61 17.28 6.21
N ALA A 139 14.89 16.36 5.28
CA ALA A 139 16.07 15.54 5.35
C ALA A 139 17.29 16.35 4.91
N THR A 140 18.27 16.49 5.81
CA THR A 140 19.42 17.38 5.59
C THR A 140 20.61 16.69 4.94
N SER A 141 20.71 15.36 5.08
CA SER A 141 21.74 14.52 4.48
C SER A 141 21.24 13.08 4.45
N GLY A 142 21.81 12.28 3.58
CA GLY A 142 21.56 10.86 3.53
C GLY A 142 22.47 10.18 2.52
N SER A 143 22.91 8.97 2.85
CA SER A 143 23.74 8.15 1.98
C SER A 143 23.73 6.70 2.43
N GLY A 144 24.23 5.84 1.57
CA GLY A 144 24.35 4.44 1.88
C GLY A 144 24.89 3.63 0.71
N THR A 145 24.65 2.33 0.77
CA THR A 145 25.04 1.38 -0.26
C THR A 145 23.85 0.56 -0.71
N PHE A 146 23.91 0.02 -1.91
CA PHE A 146 22.97 -0.96 -2.40
C PHE A 146 23.68 -2.07 -3.18
N SER A 147 23.21 -3.27 -2.98
CA SER A 147 23.47 -4.39 -3.87
C SER A 147 22.27 -4.55 -4.79
N ALA A 148 22.50 -4.42 -6.09
CA ALA A 148 21.43 -4.38 -7.09
C ALA A 148 20.46 -5.56 -6.93
N LYS A 149 19.18 -5.25 -6.77
CA LYS A 149 18.09 -6.24 -6.60
C LYS A 149 18.28 -7.19 -5.40
N GLN A 150 19.00 -6.77 -4.39
CA GLN A 150 19.23 -7.55 -3.17
C GLN A 150 18.98 -6.72 -1.90
N THR A 151 19.84 -5.74 -1.60
CA THR A 151 19.78 -4.94 -0.37
C THR A 151 19.98 -3.46 -0.65
N LEU A 152 19.30 -2.65 0.13
CA LEU A 152 19.46 -1.20 0.20
C LEU A 152 19.68 -0.81 1.66
N THR A 153 20.85 -0.28 1.97
CA THR A 153 21.22 0.12 3.35
C THR A 153 21.71 1.56 3.35
N GLY A 154 21.65 2.19 4.50
CA GLY A 154 22.13 3.55 4.69
C GLY A 154 21.38 4.29 5.77
N SER A 155 21.46 5.60 5.74
CA SER A 155 20.76 6.48 6.68
C SER A 155 20.53 7.85 6.09
N TYR A 156 19.60 8.58 6.67
CA TYR A 156 19.45 10.02 6.46
C TYR A 156 19.18 10.72 7.81
N VAL A 157 19.34 12.02 7.83
CA VAL A 157 19.08 12.83 9.02
C VAL A 157 17.82 13.66 8.81
N ALA A 158 16.82 13.51 9.69
CA ALA A 158 15.63 14.34 9.74
C ALA A 158 15.31 14.66 11.20
N ASN A 159 14.81 15.86 11.48
CA ASN A 159 14.53 16.31 12.86
C ASN A 159 15.73 16.17 13.83
N GLY A 160 16.96 16.29 13.34
CA GLY A 160 18.16 16.05 14.15
C GLY A 160 18.39 14.60 14.55
N GLN A 161 17.61 13.66 14.06
CA GLN A 161 17.73 12.23 14.31
C GLN A 161 18.25 11.50 13.08
N THR A 162 19.09 10.50 13.28
CA THR A 162 19.52 9.60 12.23
C THR A 162 18.49 8.48 12.07
N VAL A 163 17.92 8.38 10.88
CA VAL A 163 17.02 7.30 10.48
C VAL A 163 17.80 6.29 9.66
N ASN A 164 17.89 5.05 10.14
CA ASN A 164 18.61 3.98 9.48
C ASN A 164 17.69 3.20 8.54
N LEU A 165 18.21 2.87 7.38
CA LEU A 165 17.56 2.04 6.37
C LEU A 165 18.31 0.71 6.23
N ALA A 166 17.56 -0.40 6.28
CA ALA A 166 18.05 -1.75 6.05
C ALA A 166 16.92 -2.52 5.35
N LEU A 167 16.89 -2.46 4.02
CA LEU A 167 15.81 -2.97 3.20
C LEU A 167 16.30 -4.09 2.29
N ASN A 168 15.43 -5.06 2.04
CA ASN A 168 15.60 -6.13 1.06
C ASN A 168 14.74 -5.85 -0.16
N TYR A 169 15.19 -6.31 -1.32
CA TYR A 169 14.41 -6.24 -2.55
C TYR A 169 13.18 -7.13 -2.44
N ASP A 170 12.00 -6.56 -2.67
CA ASP A 170 10.74 -7.26 -2.43
C ASP A 170 10.43 -8.26 -3.56
N PRO A 171 9.93 -9.47 -3.25
CA PRO A 171 9.48 -10.44 -4.26
C PRO A 171 8.48 -9.89 -5.27
N ALA A 172 7.66 -8.91 -4.92
CA ALA A 172 6.72 -8.28 -5.84
C ALA A 172 7.39 -7.63 -7.07
N ASN A 173 8.69 -7.34 -7.01
CA ASN A 173 9.47 -6.89 -8.15
C ASN A 173 9.63 -7.95 -9.24
N ALA A 174 9.48 -9.24 -8.91
CA ALA A 174 9.53 -10.34 -9.87
C ALA A 174 8.21 -10.56 -10.62
N LEU A 175 7.13 -9.86 -10.21
CA LEU A 175 5.85 -9.86 -10.90
C LEU A 175 5.93 -8.96 -12.15
N ALA A 176 5.64 -9.53 -13.32
CA ALA A 176 5.37 -8.73 -14.51
C ALA A 176 3.91 -8.25 -14.48
N VAL A 177 3.71 -6.96 -14.69
CA VAL A 177 2.38 -6.34 -14.69
C VAL A 177 2.08 -5.69 -16.02
N THR A 178 0.79 -5.48 -16.28
CA THR A 178 0.28 -4.64 -17.36
C THR A 178 -0.55 -3.51 -16.74
N GLN A 179 -0.98 -2.56 -17.54
CA GLN A 179 -1.87 -1.50 -17.06
C GLN A 179 -3.15 -2.09 -16.43
N SER A 180 -3.72 -3.15 -17.02
CA SER A 180 -4.92 -3.83 -16.51
C SER A 180 -4.68 -4.71 -15.27
N SER A 181 -3.43 -4.89 -14.81
CA SER A 181 -3.16 -5.68 -13.59
C SER A 181 -3.76 -5.04 -12.33
N VAL A 182 -4.01 -3.73 -12.35
CA VAL A 182 -4.67 -3.00 -11.25
C VAL A 182 -6.20 -2.93 -11.41
N ALA A 183 -6.77 -3.45 -12.52
CA ALA A 183 -8.21 -3.42 -12.73
C ALA A 183 -8.96 -4.28 -11.73
N GLY A 184 -10.17 -3.83 -11.38
CA GLY A 184 -11.07 -4.49 -10.43
C GLY A 184 -11.37 -3.65 -9.20
N THR A 185 -11.99 -4.27 -8.20
CA THR A 185 -12.32 -3.63 -6.94
C THR A 185 -11.24 -3.93 -5.90
N TRP A 186 -10.78 -2.88 -5.24
CA TRP A 186 -9.78 -2.93 -4.18
C TRP A 186 -10.35 -2.26 -2.94
N ALA A 187 -10.27 -2.91 -1.80
CA ALA A 187 -10.87 -2.38 -0.59
C ALA A 187 -10.02 -2.61 0.66
N GLU A 188 -10.26 -1.76 1.63
CA GLU A 188 -9.79 -1.77 3.02
C GLU A 188 -10.83 -1.04 3.85
N THR A 189 -10.79 -1.14 5.17
CA THR A 189 -11.74 -0.45 6.04
C THR A 189 -11.79 1.06 5.74
N GLY A 190 -12.95 1.55 5.35
CA GLY A 190 -13.17 2.97 5.00
C GLY A 190 -12.59 3.39 3.65
N THR A 191 -12.07 2.47 2.86
CA THR A 191 -11.49 2.73 1.54
C THR A 191 -11.98 1.71 0.53
N THR A 192 -12.45 2.16 -0.62
CA THR A 192 -12.83 1.29 -1.75
C THR A 192 -12.50 2.00 -3.05
N LEU A 193 -11.79 1.33 -3.94
CA LEU A 193 -11.45 1.83 -5.27
C LEU A 193 -11.95 0.83 -6.31
N THR A 194 -12.62 1.32 -7.33
CA THR A 194 -12.95 0.54 -8.53
C THR A 194 -12.11 1.08 -9.68
N VAL A 195 -11.20 0.25 -10.18
CA VAL A 195 -10.20 0.59 -11.20
C VAL A 195 -10.57 -0.09 -12.51
N ASP A 196 -10.56 0.65 -13.60
CA ASP A 196 -10.78 0.13 -14.96
C ASP A 196 -9.49 -0.42 -15.60
N ASP A 197 -9.58 -1.02 -16.78
CA ASP A 197 -8.43 -1.61 -17.49
C ASP A 197 -7.41 -0.57 -17.96
N ALA A 198 -7.78 0.69 -18.08
CA ALA A 198 -6.88 1.80 -18.41
C ALA A 198 -6.23 2.41 -17.16
N GLY A 199 -6.61 1.95 -15.97
CA GLY A 199 -6.11 2.44 -14.68
C GLY A 199 -6.87 3.66 -14.14
N GLY A 200 -7.92 4.11 -14.80
CA GLY A 200 -8.84 5.12 -14.26
C GLY A 200 -9.60 4.53 -13.07
N PHE A 201 -9.79 5.29 -12.01
CA PHE A 201 -10.55 4.82 -10.87
C PHE A 201 -11.50 5.85 -10.30
N THR A 202 -12.53 5.32 -9.66
CA THR A 202 -13.43 6.04 -8.77
C THR A 202 -13.55 5.32 -7.44
N GLY A 203 -13.91 6.03 -6.39
CA GLY A 203 -14.12 5.38 -5.10
C GLY A 203 -14.05 6.31 -3.92
N ASN A 204 -13.59 5.73 -2.83
CA ASN A 204 -13.49 6.40 -1.54
C ASN A 204 -12.11 6.11 -0.92
N LEU A 205 -11.41 7.14 -0.47
CA LEU A 205 -10.18 7.03 0.32
C LEU A 205 -10.45 7.61 1.71
N SER A 206 -10.47 6.75 2.72
CA SER A 206 -10.70 7.16 4.13
C SER A 206 -11.93 8.05 4.33
N GLY A 207 -13.04 7.70 3.69
CA GLY A 207 -14.29 8.47 3.75
C GLY A 207 -14.38 9.64 2.75
N CYS A 208 -13.33 9.91 1.98
CA CYS A 208 -13.30 10.94 0.96
C CYS A 208 -13.63 10.36 -0.42
N GLY A 209 -14.69 10.83 -1.06
CA GLY A 209 -14.96 10.49 -2.46
C GLY A 209 -13.83 10.99 -3.35
N VAL A 210 -13.34 10.13 -4.25
CA VAL A 210 -12.19 10.42 -5.11
C VAL A 210 -12.39 9.87 -6.52
N THR A 211 -11.68 10.50 -7.47
CA THR A 211 -11.39 9.98 -8.80
C THR A 211 -9.89 10.05 -9.04
N GLY A 212 -9.38 9.25 -9.97
CA GLY A 212 -7.95 9.33 -10.25
C GLY A 212 -7.47 8.32 -11.29
N THR A 213 -6.16 8.14 -11.32
CA THR A 213 -5.51 7.18 -12.21
C THR A 213 -4.40 6.42 -11.48
N LEU A 214 -4.23 5.17 -11.82
CA LEU A 214 -3.07 4.32 -11.54
C LEU A 214 -2.41 4.00 -12.87
N ALA A 215 -1.44 4.80 -13.29
CA ALA A 215 -0.74 4.62 -14.57
C ALA A 215 0.63 3.97 -14.33
N LEU A 216 1.03 3.01 -15.17
CA LEU A 216 2.40 2.48 -15.12
C LEU A 216 3.40 3.63 -15.18
N THR A 217 4.32 3.70 -14.21
CA THR A 217 5.34 4.76 -14.14
C THR A 217 6.23 4.77 -15.38
N THR A 218 6.49 3.60 -15.97
CA THR A 218 7.10 3.47 -17.29
C THR A 218 6.05 2.91 -18.26
N PRO A 219 5.44 3.74 -19.11
CA PRO A 219 4.41 3.31 -20.05
C PRO A 219 4.90 2.19 -20.96
N GLY A 220 4.05 1.17 -21.16
CA GLY A 220 4.37 0.01 -22.00
C GLY A 220 5.36 -0.98 -21.40
N SER A 221 5.85 -0.76 -20.17
CA SER A 221 6.67 -1.73 -19.45
C SER A 221 5.81 -2.75 -18.72
N ASN A 222 6.46 -3.82 -18.22
CA ASN A 222 5.86 -4.79 -17.31
C ASN A 222 6.38 -4.60 -15.87
N LYS A 223 6.93 -3.44 -15.56
CA LYS A 223 7.48 -3.12 -14.23
C LYS A 223 6.37 -2.80 -13.25
N ASN A 224 6.44 -3.41 -12.08
CA ASN A 224 5.44 -3.27 -11.02
C ASN A 224 5.65 -1.96 -10.23
N LEU A 225 5.39 -0.86 -10.88
CA LEU A 225 5.37 0.47 -10.26
C LEU A 225 4.41 1.37 -11.02
N TYR A 226 3.54 2.07 -10.29
CA TYR A 226 2.52 2.96 -10.81
C TYR A 226 2.69 4.36 -10.24
N THR A 227 2.40 5.36 -11.06
CA THR A 227 2.11 6.71 -10.59
C THR A 227 0.63 6.78 -10.28
N MET A 228 0.29 7.08 -9.03
CA MET A 228 -1.08 7.31 -8.60
C MET A 228 -1.37 8.81 -8.62
N THR A 229 -2.46 9.21 -9.28
CA THR A 229 -2.98 10.57 -9.24
C THR A 229 -4.40 10.52 -8.70
N VAL A 230 -4.71 11.40 -7.75
CA VAL A 230 -6.02 11.44 -7.05
C VAL A 230 -6.56 12.86 -7.06
N SER A 231 -7.85 13.01 -7.32
CA SER A 231 -8.60 14.25 -7.13
C SER A 231 -9.78 13.99 -6.20
N GLY A 232 -9.93 14.81 -5.16
CA GLY A 232 -11.09 14.76 -4.27
C GLY A 232 -12.35 15.22 -4.99
N THR A 233 -13.48 14.58 -4.69
CA THR A 233 -14.80 14.93 -5.25
C THR A 233 -15.75 15.50 -4.19
N THR A 234 -15.43 15.37 -2.90
CA THR A 234 -16.21 15.86 -1.78
C THR A 234 -15.60 17.12 -1.17
N SER A 235 -16.42 18.15 -0.94
CA SER A 235 -15.95 19.45 -0.44
C SER A 235 -15.59 19.48 1.05
N THR A 236 -16.10 18.53 1.83
CA THR A 236 -15.94 18.47 3.31
C THR A 236 -14.87 17.48 3.75
N CYS A 237 -13.94 17.15 2.87
CA CYS A 237 -12.98 16.09 3.07
C CYS A 237 -11.56 16.61 3.14
N LEU A 238 -10.66 15.81 3.74
CA LEU A 238 -9.22 16.10 3.84
C LEU A 238 -8.54 16.12 2.47
N LEU A 239 -9.01 15.27 1.53
CA LEU A 239 -8.66 15.38 0.12
C LEU A 239 -9.59 16.41 -0.51
N ALA A 240 -9.17 17.68 -0.48
CA ALA A 240 -9.99 18.79 -0.91
C ALA A 240 -10.48 18.61 -2.35
N SER A 241 -11.77 18.94 -2.58
CA SER A 241 -12.35 18.92 -3.93
C SER A 241 -11.57 19.84 -4.88
N GLY A 242 -11.21 19.31 -6.05
CA GLY A 242 -10.46 20.03 -7.07
C GLY A 242 -8.94 20.09 -6.84
N ALA A 243 -8.43 19.68 -5.69
CA ALA A 243 -7.00 19.51 -5.48
C ALA A 243 -6.53 18.16 -6.05
N THR A 244 -5.30 18.16 -6.59
CA THR A 244 -4.65 16.95 -7.11
C THR A 244 -3.54 16.49 -6.18
N TYR A 245 -3.52 15.20 -5.92
CA TYR A 245 -2.52 14.51 -5.13
C TYR A 245 -1.82 13.48 -6.01
N SER A 246 -0.51 13.33 -5.86
CA SER A 246 0.23 12.35 -6.66
C SER A 246 1.35 11.69 -5.89
N GLY A 247 1.74 10.51 -6.33
CA GLY A 247 2.84 9.74 -5.77
C GLY A 247 2.93 8.34 -6.36
N ASN A 248 3.55 7.44 -5.64
CA ASN A 248 3.84 6.09 -6.09
C ASN A 248 2.83 5.08 -5.53
N ALA A 249 2.54 4.07 -6.33
CA ALA A 249 1.81 2.88 -5.92
C ALA A 249 2.44 1.62 -6.53
N ALA A 250 2.22 0.47 -5.90
CA ALA A 250 2.71 -0.80 -6.40
C ALA A 250 1.79 -1.95 -5.97
N ILE A 251 1.74 -3.02 -6.75
CA ILE A 251 1.14 -4.27 -6.31
C ILE A 251 2.11 -4.95 -5.35
N THR A 252 1.63 -5.28 -4.16
CA THR A 252 2.33 -6.03 -3.12
C THR A 252 1.52 -7.23 -2.69
N PHE A 253 2.04 -8.02 -1.76
CA PHE A 253 1.44 -9.27 -1.32
C PHE A 253 1.23 -9.26 0.19
N LEU A 254 0.01 -9.56 0.63
CA LEU A 254 -0.31 -9.78 2.04
C LEU A 254 -0.57 -11.26 2.29
N PRO A 255 -0.08 -11.83 3.40
CA PRO A 255 -0.38 -13.20 3.76
C PRO A 255 -1.89 -13.42 3.87
N VAL A 256 -2.39 -14.50 3.30
CA VAL A 256 -3.77 -14.96 3.54
C VAL A 256 -3.86 -15.49 4.96
N ALA A 257 -4.90 -15.08 5.68
CA ALA A 257 -5.10 -15.51 7.07
C ALA A 257 -5.10 -17.03 7.18
N GLY A 258 -4.28 -17.57 8.11
CA GLY A 258 -4.12 -18.99 8.32
C GLY A 258 -3.22 -19.74 7.32
N SER A 259 -2.65 -19.05 6.33
CA SER A 259 -1.69 -19.63 5.39
C SER A 259 -0.28 -19.08 5.61
N THR A 260 0.72 -19.95 5.46
CA THR A 260 2.15 -19.56 5.46
C THR A 260 2.74 -19.46 4.06
N THR A 261 1.99 -19.86 3.03
CA THR A 261 2.48 -19.96 1.65
C THR A 261 1.61 -19.23 0.62
N LEU A 262 0.40 -18.84 1.01
CA LEU A 262 -0.54 -18.16 0.14
C LEU A 262 -0.68 -16.69 0.52
N TYR A 263 -0.73 -15.85 -0.50
CA TYR A 263 -0.79 -14.41 -0.38
C TYR A 263 -1.90 -13.86 -1.28
N GLN A 264 -2.48 -12.74 -0.87
CA GLN A 264 -3.41 -11.99 -1.70
C GLN A 264 -2.75 -10.71 -2.20
N ARG A 265 -3.09 -10.31 -3.40
CA ARG A 265 -2.61 -9.03 -3.96
C ARG A 265 -3.21 -7.86 -3.22
N SER A 266 -2.38 -6.87 -2.99
CA SER A 266 -2.77 -5.57 -2.47
C SER A 266 -2.10 -4.47 -3.28
N ILE A 267 -2.68 -3.28 -3.30
CA ILE A 267 -2.02 -2.07 -3.80
C ILE A 267 -1.61 -1.25 -2.59
N ILE A 268 -0.31 -1.02 -2.44
CA ILE A 268 0.22 -0.03 -1.52
C ILE A 268 0.38 1.29 -2.26
N TYR A 269 0.05 2.40 -1.62
CA TYR A 269 0.21 3.73 -2.21
C TYR A 269 0.66 4.75 -1.17
N LEU A 270 1.40 5.75 -1.65
CA LEU A 270 1.80 6.94 -0.90
C LEU A 270 1.77 8.15 -1.85
N ILE A 271 0.86 9.08 -1.58
CA ILE A 271 0.61 10.26 -2.40
C ILE A 271 0.65 11.53 -1.55
N LYS A 272 0.88 12.65 -2.18
CA LYS A 272 0.94 13.96 -1.51
C LYS A 272 0.40 15.08 -2.39
N ALA A 273 -0.03 16.16 -1.76
CA ALA A 273 -0.27 17.42 -2.45
C ALA A 273 1.05 18.02 -3.01
N ALA A 274 0.98 18.83 -4.05
CA ALA A 274 2.14 19.45 -4.65
C ALA A 274 2.94 20.34 -3.68
N ASP A 275 2.26 21.00 -2.75
CA ASP A 275 2.85 21.82 -1.68
C ASP A 275 3.26 21.00 -0.43
N ASN A 276 3.07 19.67 -0.48
CA ASN A 276 3.29 18.73 0.63
C ASN A 276 2.44 19.03 1.88
N SER A 277 1.34 19.77 1.76
CA SER A 277 0.45 20.09 2.90
C SER A 277 -0.40 18.91 3.34
N VAL A 278 -0.68 17.97 2.44
CA VAL A 278 -1.47 16.76 2.69
C VAL A 278 -0.71 15.57 2.16
N ILE A 279 -0.66 14.50 2.97
CA ILE A 279 -0.11 13.20 2.59
C ILE A 279 -1.20 12.16 2.85
N ALA A 280 -1.45 11.30 1.87
CA ALA A 280 -2.33 10.15 2.02
C ALA A 280 -1.60 8.88 1.62
N TYR A 281 -1.88 7.81 2.36
CA TYR A 281 -1.28 6.51 2.15
C TYR A 281 -2.24 5.40 2.55
N GLY A 282 -2.00 4.22 2.05
CA GLY A 282 -2.79 3.05 2.41
C GLY A 282 -2.35 1.80 1.68
N GLN A 283 -3.04 0.72 2.02
CA GLN A 283 -2.87 -0.57 1.38
C GLN A 283 -4.24 -1.22 1.24
N VAL A 284 -4.72 -1.37 0.01
CA VAL A 284 -6.02 -1.95 -0.33
C VAL A 284 -5.84 -3.34 -0.92
N THR A 285 -6.70 -4.28 -0.56
CA THR A 285 -6.67 -5.66 -1.04
C THR A 285 -7.67 -5.87 -2.16
N LYS A 286 -7.35 -6.80 -3.08
CA LYS A 286 -8.22 -7.16 -4.19
C LYS A 286 -9.44 -7.94 -3.69
N HIS A 287 -10.63 -7.54 -4.15
CA HIS A 287 -11.93 -8.18 -3.88
C HIS A 287 -12.48 -8.87 -5.10
#